data_ffe0c56bcb0fe71a3c025e78f59af615
#
_entry.id   ffe0c56bcb0fe71a3c025e78f59af615
#
_cell.length_a   1.000
_cell.length_b   1.000
_cell.length_c   1.000
_cell.angle_alpha   90.00
_cell.angle_beta   90.00
_cell.angle_gamma   90.00
#
_symmetry.space_group_name_H-M   'P 1'
#
loop_
_entity.id
_entity.type
_entity.pdbx_description
1 polymer ?
#
loop_
_entity_poly.entity_id
_entity_poly.type
_entity_poly.pdbx_seq_one_letter_code
_entity_poly.pdbx_strand_id
1 'polypeptide(L)' 'VRASNDSAIRLYERNGFVQCGMRKGFYEFPKEDAYVMVHGH' A
#
# COMPACT_ATOMS: atom_id res chain seq x y z
N VAL A 1 2.97 -0.50 1.50
CA VAL A 1 3.27 -0.67 0.06
C VAL A 1 3.36 0.70 -0.61
N ARG A 2 4.25 0.84 -1.56
CA ARG A 2 4.37 2.08 -2.34
C ARG A 2 3.08 2.36 -3.09
N ALA A 3 2.66 3.61 -3.09
CA ALA A 3 1.41 4.01 -3.74
C ALA A 3 1.39 3.70 -5.23
N SER A 4 2.56 3.70 -5.88
CA SER A 4 2.66 3.42 -7.31
C SER A 4 2.77 1.94 -7.64
N ASN A 5 2.89 1.08 -6.65
CA ASN A 5 3.09 -0.36 -6.89
C ASN A 5 1.74 -1.06 -7.05
N ASP A 6 1.14 -0.87 -8.23
CA ASP A 6 -0.19 -1.42 -8.52
C ASP A 6 -0.22 -2.94 -8.43
N SER A 7 0.85 -3.61 -8.85
CA SER A 7 0.90 -5.07 -8.79
C SER A 7 0.82 -5.59 -7.37
N ALA A 8 1.56 -4.97 -6.47
CA ALA A 8 1.53 -5.37 -5.07
C ALA A 8 0.18 -5.08 -4.44
N ILE A 9 -0.40 -3.91 -4.75
CA ILE A 9 -1.71 -3.54 -4.22
C ILE A 9 -2.75 -4.56 -4.63
N ARG A 10 -2.77 -4.93 -5.92
CA ARG A 10 -3.72 -5.94 -6.40
C ARG A 10 -3.51 -7.29 -5.73
N LEU A 11 -2.24 -7.68 -5.54
CA LEU A 11 -1.93 -8.93 -4.89
C LEU A 11 -2.48 -8.96 -3.47
N TYR A 12 -2.26 -7.88 -2.72
CA TYR A 12 -2.77 -7.80 -1.36
C TYR A 12 -4.30 -7.82 -1.33
N GLU A 13 -4.94 -7.09 -2.23
CA GLU A 13 -6.40 -7.08 -2.29
C GLU A 13 -6.97 -8.46 -2.60
N ARG A 14 -6.31 -9.20 -3.49
CA ARG A 14 -6.73 -10.56 -3.82
C ARG A 14 -6.59 -11.51 -2.65
N ASN A 15 -5.73 -11.20 -1.70
CA ASN A 15 -5.51 -12.01 -0.51
C ASN A 15 -6.27 -11.48 0.71
N GLY A 16 -7.24 -10.60 0.49
CA GLY A 16 -8.10 -10.13 1.55
C GLY A 16 -7.61 -8.91 2.31
N PHE A 17 -6.55 -8.26 1.81
CA PHE A 17 -6.08 -7.03 2.43
C PHE A 17 -6.93 -5.85 1.94
N VAL A 18 -7.14 -4.90 2.82
CA VAL A 18 -7.85 -3.67 2.48
C VAL A 18 -6.99 -2.47 2.88
N GLN A 19 -7.10 -1.40 2.11
CA GLN A 19 -6.39 -0.18 2.41
C GLN A 19 -7.08 0.52 3.57
N CYS A 20 -6.32 0.79 4.62
CA CYS A 20 -6.86 1.46 5.79
C CYS A 20 -6.28 2.85 6.00
N GLY A 21 -5.28 3.25 5.22
CA GLY A 21 -4.71 4.57 5.36
C GLY A 21 -3.60 4.82 4.37
N MET A 22 -2.98 5.98 4.48
CA MET A 22 -1.88 6.37 3.62
C MET A 22 -0.87 7.16 4.45
N ARG A 23 0.41 6.91 4.19
CA ARG A 23 1.49 7.66 4.82
C ARG A 23 2.19 8.48 3.76
N LYS A 24 2.09 9.79 3.86
CA LYS A 24 2.72 10.69 2.90
C LYS A 24 4.22 10.71 3.11
N GLY A 25 4.96 10.60 2.00
CA GLY A 25 6.42 10.69 2.02
C GLY A 25 7.09 9.58 2.80
N PHE A 26 6.46 8.43 2.92
CA PHE A 26 6.99 7.32 3.71
C PHE A 26 8.31 6.80 3.15
N TYR A 27 8.41 6.69 1.83
CA TYR A 27 9.64 6.29 1.16
C TYR A 27 10.45 7.53 0.78
N GLU A 28 11.77 7.45 0.88
CA GLU A 28 12.63 8.60 0.62
C GLU A 28 13.40 8.52 -0.69
N PHE A 29 13.68 7.34 -1.20
CA PHE A 29 14.52 7.20 -2.38
C PHE A 29 13.89 6.21 -3.38
N PRO A 30 13.06 6.68 -4.30
CA PRO A 30 12.53 8.05 -4.44
C PRO A 30 11.47 8.36 -3.40
N LYS A 31 11.24 9.64 -3.16
CA LYS A 31 10.22 10.06 -2.22
C LYS A 31 8.85 9.69 -2.76
N GLU A 32 8.10 8.97 -1.97
CA GLU A 32 6.81 8.45 -2.42
C GLU A 32 5.94 8.13 -1.22
N ASP A 33 4.62 8.24 -1.43
CA ASP A 33 3.65 7.88 -0.42
C ASP A 33 3.50 6.36 -0.33
N ALA A 34 3.00 5.90 0.78
CA ALA A 34 2.73 4.48 1.00
C ALA A 34 1.27 4.28 1.40
N TYR A 35 0.67 3.21 0.90
CA TYR A 35 -0.64 2.78 1.39
C TYR A 35 -0.45 1.78 2.52
N VAL A 36 -1.27 1.92 3.56
CA VAL A 36 -1.28 0.98 4.68
C VAL A 36 -2.38 -0.04 4.42
N MET A 37 -1.98 -1.29 4.30
CA MET A 37 -2.90 -2.38 3.98
C MET A 37 -3.01 -3.30 5.18
N VAL A 38 -4.22 -3.71 5.53
CA VAL A 38 -4.43 -4.67 6.62
C VAL A 38 -5.27 -5.82 6.11
N HIS A 39 -5.04 -7.00 6.69
CA HIS A 39 -5.83 -8.17 6.35
C HIS A 39 -7.13 -8.09 7.14
N GLY A 40 -8.22 -7.88 6.42
CA GLY A 40 -9.52 -7.77 7.04
C GLY A 40 -10.25 -9.10 7.09
N HIS A 41 -11.23 -9.16 7.95
CA HIS A 41 -12.13 -10.30 8.06
C HIS A 41 -13.51 -9.89 7.67
#